data_db99d1d03cd87292cc93d6e3e11ce99d
#
_entry.id   db99d1d03cd87292cc93d6e3e11ce99d
#
_cell.length_a   1.000
_cell.length_b   1.000
_cell.length_c   1.000
_cell.angle_alpha   90.00
_cell.angle_beta   90.00
_cell.angle_gamma   90.00
#
_symmetry.space_group_name_H-M   'P 1'
#
loop_
_entity.id
_entity.type
_entity.pdbx_description
1 polymer ?
#
loop_
_entity_poly.entity_id
_entity_poly.type
_entity_poly.pdbx_seq_one_letter_code
_entity_poly.pdbx_strand_id
1 'polypeptide(L)'
;MPELRVGARRWAVPTGSNLLDALNEAGLNVPYSCRAGSCHACLVHCLQGQPVDALPEALALDKHAQGWRLACQCRVVEDLRVAVFDPQQDGVPARVCAVDWFGDVLRLRVQPERGLRYQAGQHVVVWLGTVARPYSLASLPGEDDFLEFHIDCQRAGAFCDKARGLKAGDELRLGEFRGGALHYDPDWQARPLWLLAAGTGLAPLWGILREALRQGHQGEIKVVHVARDRAGHYLAEPLMQLQGVKVELVLAEQMEEALAGLRPSSRQTVALVCGAPGSVERFARRLFIAGVPRGQVFADVFVEHV
;
A
#
# COMPACT_ATOMS: atom_id res chain seq x y z
N MET A 1 4.79 33.51 -15.21
CA MET A 1 4.69 32.04 -15.25
C MET A 1 5.99 31.49 -14.70
N PRO A 2 5.95 30.72 -13.63
CA PRO A 2 7.16 30.10 -13.10
C PRO A 2 7.73 29.06 -14.06
N GLU A 3 9.07 28.88 -13.98
CA GLU A 3 9.81 27.88 -14.73
C GLU A 3 10.10 26.65 -13.91
N LEU A 4 9.79 25.45 -14.43
CA LEU A 4 10.23 24.17 -13.88
C LEU A 4 11.51 23.71 -14.57
N ARG A 5 12.45 23.17 -13.76
CA ARG A 5 13.71 22.56 -14.23
C ARG A 5 13.91 21.17 -13.67
N VAL A 6 14.14 20.19 -14.54
CA VAL A 6 14.52 18.83 -14.18
C VAL A 6 15.71 18.39 -15.05
N GLY A 7 16.88 18.22 -14.44
CA GLY A 7 18.12 18.01 -15.17
C GLY A 7 18.41 19.19 -16.13
N ALA A 8 18.56 18.89 -17.41
CA ALA A 8 18.75 19.89 -18.48
C ALA A 8 17.44 20.44 -19.09
N ARG A 9 16.29 19.82 -18.75
CA ARG A 9 14.98 20.25 -19.27
C ARG A 9 14.45 21.43 -18.48
N ARG A 10 13.82 22.39 -19.17
CA ARG A 10 13.14 23.55 -18.56
C ARG A 10 11.91 23.92 -19.37
N TRP A 11 10.85 24.32 -18.68
CA TRP A 11 9.59 24.75 -19.29
C TRP A 11 8.80 25.65 -18.34
N ALA A 12 7.98 26.52 -18.89
CA ALA A 12 7.09 27.37 -18.10
C ALA A 12 5.78 26.66 -17.81
N VAL A 13 5.21 26.89 -16.62
CA VAL A 13 3.91 26.38 -16.22
C VAL A 13 3.03 27.51 -15.67
N PRO A 14 1.70 27.41 -15.75
CA PRO A 14 0.83 28.38 -15.09
C PRO A 14 1.07 28.41 -13.57
N THR A 15 1.05 29.61 -12.98
CA THR A 15 1.16 29.76 -11.52
C THR A 15 0.00 29.01 -10.83
N GLY A 16 0.31 28.19 -9.82
CA GLY A 16 -0.65 27.35 -9.11
C GLY A 16 -0.85 25.97 -9.72
N SER A 17 -0.17 25.62 -10.81
CA SER A 17 -0.20 24.25 -11.38
C SER A 17 0.17 23.21 -10.33
N ASN A 18 -0.47 22.04 -10.36
CA ASN A 18 -0.05 20.92 -9.55
C ASN A 18 1.30 20.41 -10.05
N LEU A 19 2.27 20.22 -9.15
CA LEU A 19 3.64 19.84 -9.53
C LEU A 19 3.68 18.45 -10.17
N LEU A 20 2.91 17.47 -9.68
CA LEU A 20 2.85 16.13 -10.27
C LEU A 20 2.33 16.17 -11.70
N ASP A 21 1.24 16.91 -11.92
CA ASP A 21 0.64 17.01 -13.26
C ASP A 21 1.61 17.70 -14.22
N ALA A 22 2.23 18.81 -13.80
CA ALA A 22 3.20 19.54 -14.62
C ALA A 22 4.44 18.70 -14.99
N LEU A 23 4.91 17.84 -14.08
CA LEU A 23 6.01 16.90 -14.34
C LEU A 23 5.58 15.81 -15.34
N ASN A 24 4.40 15.22 -15.16
CA ASN A 24 3.91 14.15 -16.01
C ASN A 24 3.49 14.62 -17.41
N GLU A 25 2.89 15.80 -17.53
CA GLU A 25 2.61 16.45 -18.83
C GLU A 25 3.91 16.72 -19.61
N ALA A 26 5.01 16.99 -18.90
CA ALA A 26 6.33 17.10 -19.51
C ALA A 26 6.97 15.72 -19.82
N GLY A 27 6.29 14.60 -19.60
CA GLY A 27 6.76 13.26 -19.92
C GLY A 27 7.80 12.69 -18.95
N LEU A 28 7.84 13.16 -17.69
CA LEU A 28 8.81 12.67 -16.69
C LEU A 28 8.35 11.40 -15.97
N ASN A 29 7.09 10.98 -16.19
CA ASN A 29 6.51 9.72 -15.68
C ASN A 29 6.71 9.51 -14.17
N VAL A 30 6.51 10.58 -13.38
CA VAL A 30 6.56 10.48 -11.91
C VAL A 30 5.42 9.56 -11.46
N PRO A 31 5.72 8.46 -10.74
CA PRO A 31 4.68 7.54 -10.32
C PRO A 31 3.76 8.19 -9.29
N TYR A 32 2.52 7.76 -9.26
CA TYR A 32 1.56 8.19 -8.24
C TYR A 32 0.49 7.11 -8.01
N SER A 33 -0.23 7.21 -6.91
CA SER A 33 -1.42 6.40 -6.64
C SER A 33 -2.51 7.23 -5.99
N CYS A 34 -2.44 7.51 -4.71
CA CYS A 34 -3.55 8.07 -3.92
C CYS A 34 -3.89 9.53 -4.25
N ARG A 35 -2.95 10.33 -4.74
CA ARG A 35 -3.04 11.80 -4.88
C ARG A 35 -3.44 12.54 -3.59
N ALA A 36 -3.38 11.84 -2.45
CA ALA A 36 -3.80 12.32 -1.12
C ALA A 36 -2.64 12.38 -0.11
N GLY A 37 -1.40 12.19 -0.56
CA GLY A 37 -0.21 12.27 0.29
C GLY A 37 0.11 11.01 1.08
N SER A 38 -0.68 9.93 1.00
CA SER A 38 -0.47 8.72 1.82
C SER A 38 0.47 7.68 1.20
N CYS A 39 0.47 7.50 -0.13
CA CYS A 39 1.24 6.42 -0.77
C CYS A 39 2.71 6.75 -1.03
N HIS A 40 3.09 8.02 -0.99
CA HIS A 40 4.44 8.57 -1.25
C HIS A 40 5.07 8.18 -2.60
N ALA A 41 4.29 7.63 -3.54
CA ALA A 41 4.81 7.24 -4.85
C ALA A 41 5.31 8.44 -5.67
N CYS A 42 4.73 9.63 -5.46
CA CYS A 42 5.07 10.86 -6.16
C CYS A 42 6.18 11.69 -5.47
N LEU A 43 7.07 11.02 -4.73
CA LEU A 43 8.17 11.70 -4.04
C LEU A 43 9.14 12.31 -5.05
N VAL A 44 9.46 13.59 -4.83
CA VAL A 44 10.44 14.35 -5.63
C VAL A 44 11.33 15.18 -4.71
N HIS A 45 12.50 15.58 -5.17
CA HIS A 45 13.42 16.42 -4.41
C HIS A 45 13.48 17.83 -5.03
N CYS A 46 13.00 18.84 -4.31
CA CYS A 46 13.13 20.24 -4.67
C CYS A 46 14.55 20.72 -4.33
N LEU A 47 15.37 20.90 -5.35
CA LEU A 47 16.76 21.33 -5.23
C LEU A 47 16.89 22.85 -5.10
N GLN A 48 15.92 23.60 -5.64
CA GLN A 48 15.85 25.06 -5.60
C GLN A 48 14.40 25.51 -5.71
N GLY A 49 14.06 26.58 -5.01
CA GLY A 49 12.70 27.09 -4.88
C GLY A 49 11.85 26.28 -3.90
N GLN A 50 10.69 26.81 -3.54
CA GLN A 50 9.76 26.19 -2.61
C GLN A 50 8.35 26.17 -3.20
N PRO A 51 7.79 25.00 -3.51
CA PRO A 51 6.38 24.90 -3.88
C PRO A 51 5.50 25.17 -2.64
N VAL A 52 4.28 25.63 -2.87
CA VAL A 52 3.26 25.60 -1.80
C VAL A 52 2.86 24.15 -1.58
N ASP A 53 3.19 23.62 -0.41
CA ASP A 53 2.87 22.25 0.01
C ASP A 53 1.60 22.26 0.88
N ALA A 54 0.56 21.55 0.43
CA ALA A 54 -0.72 21.50 1.13
C ALA A 54 -0.73 20.52 2.31
N LEU A 55 0.26 19.62 2.40
CA LEU A 55 0.30 18.55 3.41
C LEU A 55 1.76 18.26 3.84
N PRO A 56 2.49 19.25 4.35
CA PRO A 56 3.91 19.10 4.70
C PRO A 56 4.15 18.03 5.77
N GLU A 57 3.17 17.81 6.67
CA GLU A 57 3.20 16.79 7.71
C GLU A 57 3.10 15.35 7.21
N ALA A 58 2.74 15.14 5.93
CA ALA A 58 2.76 13.80 5.33
C ALA A 58 4.18 13.24 5.19
N LEU A 59 5.20 14.09 5.20
CA LEU A 59 6.60 13.69 5.23
C LEU A 59 7.21 13.89 6.61
N ALA A 60 8.18 13.03 6.96
CA ALA A 60 8.99 13.23 8.15
C ALA A 60 9.71 14.59 8.08
N LEU A 61 9.82 15.27 9.21
CA LEU A 61 10.37 16.64 9.30
C LEU A 61 11.76 16.78 8.68
N ASP A 62 12.63 15.80 8.90
CA ASP A 62 13.97 15.74 8.34
C ASP A 62 13.97 15.63 6.81
N LYS A 63 13.09 14.82 6.25
CA LYS A 63 12.89 14.69 4.81
C LYS A 63 12.37 15.99 4.19
N HIS A 64 11.36 16.58 4.81
CA HIS A 64 10.81 17.85 4.36
C HIS A 64 11.87 18.97 4.41
N ALA A 65 12.67 19.03 5.47
CA ALA A 65 13.76 19.98 5.64
C ALA A 65 14.88 19.79 4.58
N GLN A 66 15.12 18.56 4.14
CA GLN A 66 16.05 18.22 3.06
C GLN A 66 15.51 18.56 1.65
N GLY A 67 14.31 19.10 1.52
CA GLY A 67 13.70 19.48 0.24
C GLY A 67 12.85 18.39 -0.42
N TRP A 68 12.63 17.25 0.22
CA TRP A 68 11.71 16.25 -0.32
C TRP A 68 10.26 16.72 -0.26
N ARG A 69 9.51 16.43 -1.30
CA ARG A 69 8.09 16.84 -1.43
C ARG A 69 7.27 15.73 -2.08
N LEU A 70 5.99 15.69 -1.72
CA LEU A 70 5.01 14.88 -2.44
C LEU A 70 4.41 15.72 -3.57
N ALA A 71 4.81 15.46 -4.80
CA ALA A 71 4.47 16.30 -5.95
C ALA A 71 2.94 16.49 -6.10
N CYS A 72 2.13 15.50 -5.76
CA CYS A 72 0.66 15.60 -5.81
C CYS A 72 0.08 16.63 -4.83
N GLN A 73 0.79 16.97 -3.74
CA GLN A 73 0.37 17.93 -2.72
C GLN A 73 0.96 19.32 -2.97
N CYS A 74 1.84 19.47 -3.97
CA CYS A 74 2.56 20.70 -4.23
C CYS A 74 1.96 21.53 -5.37
N ARG A 75 1.98 22.87 -5.19
CA ARG A 75 1.62 23.85 -6.20
C ARG A 75 2.83 24.69 -6.59
N VAL A 76 3.01 24.87 -7.90
CA VAL A 76 4.12 25.66 -8.46
C VAL A 76 3.74 27.14 -8.44
N VAL A 77 4.41 27.93 -7.61
CA VAL A 77 4.14 29.38 -7.46
C VAL A 77 5.33 30.24 -7.84
N GLU A 78 6.53 29.65 -7.88
CA GLU A 78 7.79 30.28 -8.26
C GLU A 78 8.65 29.31 -9.09
N ASP A 79 9.79 29.75 -9.57
CA ASP A 79 10.72 28.89 -10.28
C ASP A 79 11.22 27.76 -9.40
N LEU A 80 11.14 26.53 -9.90
CA LEU A 80 11.56 25.34 -9.17
C LEU A 80 12.58 24.54 -9.97
N ARG A 81 13.61 24.07 -9.28
CA ARG A 81 14.49 23.01 -9.77
C ARG A 81 14.21 21.72 -9.00
N VAL A 82 13.78 20.69 -9.70
CA VAL A 82 13.32 19.43 -9.11
C VAL A 82 14.15 18.26 -9.65
N ALA A 83 14.50 17.31 -8.78
CA ALA A 83 14.97 15.99 -9.17
C ALA A 83 13.84 14.98 -8.94
N VAL A 84 13.56 14.15 -9.94
CA VAL A 84 12.66 13.00 -9.81
C VAL A 84 13.43 11.80 -9.26
N PHE A 85 12.74 10.92 -8.56
CA PHE A 85 13.35 9.69 -8.05
C PHE A 85 13.85 8.83 -9.20
N ASP A 86 15.15 8.50 -9.19
CA ASP A 86 15.78 7.59 -10.15
C ASP A 86 15.89 6.19 -9.51
N PRO A 87 15.09 5.20 -9.94
CA PRO A 87 15.14 3.86 -9.34
C PRO A 87 16.51 3.18 -9.45
N GLN A 88 17.33 3.57 -10.43
CA GLN A 88 18.67 3.00 -10.60
C GLN A 88 19.70 3.53 -9.60
N GLN A 89 19.55 4.79 -9.18
CA GLN A 89 20.47 5.45 -8.26
C GLN A 89 19.93 5.45 -6.83
N ASP A 90 18.63 5.71 -6.66
CA ASP A 90 17.98 5.94 -5.37
C ASP A 90 17.30 4.69 -4.82
N GLY A 91 16.96 3.73 -5.70
CA GLY A 91 16.24 2.51 -5.35
C GLY A 91 17.14 1.42 -4.80
N VAL A 92 16.58 0.57 -3.94
CA VAL A 92 17.25 -0.64 -3.45
C VAL A 92 17.07 -1.75 -4.47
N PRO A 93 18.18 -2.34 -5.02
CA PRO A 93 18.07 -3.51 -5.88
C PRO A 93 17.44 -4.69 -5.13
N ALA A 94 16.60 -5.44 -5.82
CA ALA A 94 16.04 -6.68 -5.31
C ALA A 94 15.87 -7.69 -6.44
N ARG A 95 15.98 -8.97 -6.11
CA ARG A 95 15.87 -10.09 -7.04
C ARG A 95 14.61 -10.88 -6.79
N VAL A 96 13.89 -11.22 -7.84
CA VAL A 96 12.72 -12.09 -7.76
C VAL A 96 13.14 -13.49 -7.32
N CYS A 97 12.56 -14.00 -6.22
CA CYS A 97 12.79 -15.36 -5.72
C CYS A 97 11.69 -16.32 -6.18
N ALA A 98 10.44 -15.86 -6.17
CA ALA A 98 9.29 -16.68 -6.57
C ALA A 98 8.20 -15.83 -7.21
N VAL A 99 7.46 -16.46 -8.12
CA VAL A 99 6.34 -15.90 -8.87
C VAL A 99 5.24 -16.95 -8.89
N ASP A 100 4.23 -16.78 -8.04
CA ASP A 100 3.11 -17.72 -7.92
C ASP A 100 1.81 -17.03 -8.36
N TRP A 101 1.06 -17.66 -9.27
CA TRP A 101 -0.19 -17.15 -9.78
C TRP A 101 -1.39 -17.90 -9.21
N PHE A 102 -2.37 -17.16 -8.70
CA PHE A 102 -3.66 -17.64 -8.22
C PHE A 102 -4.77 -16.92 -9.02
N GLY A 103 -5.15 -17.51 -10.16
CA GLY A 103 -5.96 -16.78 -11.13
C GLY A 103 -5.25 -15.51 -11.58
N ASP A 104 -5.85 -14.35 -11.33
CA ASP A 104 -5.28 -13.04 -11.66
C ASP A 104 -4.45 -12.41 -10.52
N VAL A 105 -4.32 -13.09 -9.39
CA VAL A 105 -3.49 -12.60 -8.27
C VAL A 105 -2.08 -13.16 -8.38
N LEU A 106 -1.12 -12.27 -8.49
CA LEU A 106 0.31 -12.58 -8.42
C LEU A 106 0.79 -12.47 -6.97
N ARG A 107 1.32 -13.56 -6.42
CA ARG A 107 2.14 -13.55 -5.22
C ARG A 107 3.60 -13.47 -5.64
N LEU A 108 4.20 -12.30 -5.45
CA LEU A 108 5.58 -12.00 -5.83
C LEU A 108 6.45 -11.96 -4.58
N ARG A 109 7.53 -12.77 -4.57
CA ARG A 109 8.55 -12.75 -3.53
C ARG A 109 9.85 -12.23 -4.08
N VAL A 110 10.48 -11.33 -3.34
CA VAL A 110 11.75 -10.72 -3.77
C VAL A 110 12.74 -10.67 -2.62
N GLN A 111 14.01 -10.86 -2.94
CA GLN A 111 15.13 -10.74 -2.02
C GLN A 111 15.84 -9.41 -2.27
N PRO A 112 15.81 -8.45 -1.33
CA PRO A 112 16.60 -7.23 -1.41
C PRO A 112 18.09 -7.54 -1.29
N GLU A 113 18.94 -6.78 -2.01
CA GLU A 113 20.41 -6.96 -1.92
C GLU A 113 20.99 -6.54 -0.57
N ARG A 114 20.23 -5.78 0.23
CA ARG A 114 20.60 -5.42 1.60
C ARG A 114 19.43 -5.63 2.54
N GLY A 115 19.72 -5.94 3.80
CA GLY A 115 18.69 -6.04 4.83
C GLY A 115 17.91 -4.72 4.96
N LEU A 116 16.59 -4.82 4.95
CA LEU A 116 15.69 -3.68 5.07
C LEU A 116 14.88 -3.80 6.36
N ARG A 117 14.72 -2.68 7.06
CA ARG A 117 13.88 -2.61 8.26
C ARG A 117 12.51 -2.11 7.86
N TYR A 118 11.50 -2.90 8.17
CA TYR A 118 10.10 -2.54 7.95
C TYR A 118 9.22 -3.15 9.05
N GLN A 119 7.96 -2.76 9.07
CA GLN A 119 6.94 -3.31 9.97
C GLN A 119 5.79 -3.90 9.14
N ALA A 120 5.12 -4.90 9.68
CA ALA A 120 3.91 -5.46 9.07
C ALA A 120 2.86 -4.36 8.83
N GLY A 121 2.23 -4.38 7.66
CA GLY A 121 1.26 -3.36 7.23
C GLY A 121 1.86 -2.16 6.48
N GLN A 122 3.20 -2.03 6.43
CA GLN A 122 3.84 -1.02 5.58
C GLN A 122 3.74 -1.37 4.10
N HIS A 123 3.99 -0.37 3.26
CA HIS A 123 4.08 -0.51 1.81
C HIS A 123 5.38 0.08 1.27
N VAL A 124 5.70 -0.26 0.03
CA VAL A 124 6.87 0.24 -0.70
C VAL A 124 6.51 0.42 -2.18
N VAL A 125 7.17 1.37 -2.83
CA VAL A 125 7.04 1.52 -4.29
C VAL A 125 7.93 0.48 -4.97
N VAL A 126 7.32 -0.41 -5.74
CA VAL A 126 8.01 -1.44 -6.53
C VAL A 126 8.18 -0.94 -7.97
N TRP A 127 9.41 -0.98 -8.48
CA TRP A 127 9.78 -0.53 -9.82
C TRP A 127 10.12 -1.71 -10.72
N LEU A 128 9.41 -1.82 -11.84
CA LEU A 128 9.73 -2.73 -12.96
C LEU A 128 10.24 -1.91 -14.14
N GLY A 129 11.55 -1.67 -14.18
CA GLY A 129 12.15 -0.71 -15.09
C GLY A 129 11.67 0.72 -14.79
N THR A 130 10.97 1.34 -15.71
CA THR A 130 10.44 2.71 -15.59
C THR A 130 9.01 2.77 -15.02
N VAL A 131 8.38 1.63 -14.79
CA VAL A 131 7.00 1.58 -14.27
C VAL A 131 7.02 1.24 -12.79
N ALA A 132 6.29 2.01 -11.99
CA ALA A 132 6.24 1.82 -10.55
C ALA A 132 4.83 1.88 -9.99
N ARG A 133 4.61 1.10 -8.92
CA ARG A 133 3.37 1.12 -8.12
C ARG A 133 3.68 0.86 -6.65
N PRO A 134 2.94 1.48 -5.72
CA PRO A 134 3.02 1.13 -4.30
C PRO A 134 2.30 -0.20 -4.05
N TYR A 135 2.93 -1.08 -3.28
CA TYR A 135 2.35 -2.35 -2.83
C TYR A 135 2.62 -2.55 -1.35
N SER A 136 1.59 -3.02 -0.65
CA SER A 136 1.69 -3.40 0.76
C SER A 136 2.44 -4.71 0.92
N LEU A 137 3.21 -4.79 2.00
CA LEU A 137 3.98 -5.97 2.36
C LEU A 137 3.08 -7.00 3.04
N ALA A 138 3.14 -8.22 2.54
CA ALA A 138 2.50 -9.40 3.12
C ALA A 138 3.47 -10.22 3.97
N SER A 139 4.79 -10.02 3.76
CA SER A 139 5.84 -10.67 4.54
C SER A 139 5.95 -10.10 5.96
N LEU A 140 6.49 -10.93 6.86
CA LEU A 140 6.72 -10.58 8.27
C LEU A 140 8.22 -10.44 8.54
N PRO A 141 8.68 -9.25 8.98
CA PRO A 141 10.11 -9.05 9.24
C PRO A 141 10.59 -9.94 10.39
N GLY A 142 11.74 -10.59 10.17
CA GLY A 142 12.36 -11.52 11.13
C GLY A 142 11.85 -12.96 11.08
N GLU A 143 10.80 -13.23 10.30
CA GLU A 143 10.34 -14.59 9.99
C GLU A 143 10.57 -14.95 8.52
N ASP A 144 10.28 -13.99 7.62
CA ASP A 144 10.47 -14.19 6.19
C ASP A 144 11.82 -13.59 5.76
N ASP A 145 12.60 -14.35 5.01
CA ASP A 145 13.87 -13.89 4.43
C ASP A 145 13.69 -13.09 3.13
N PHE A 146 12.44 -12.91 2.70
CA PHE A 146 12.04 -12.21 1.48
C PHE A 146 10.97 -11.15 1.79
N LEU A 147 10.75 -10.26 0.85
CA LEU A 147 9.57 -9.40 0.83
C LEU A 147 8.51 -10.04 -0.05
N GLU A 148 7.26 -10.09 0.42
CA GLU A 148 6.14 -10.65 -0.31
C GLU A 148 5.10 -9.59 -0.63
N PHE A 149 4.63 -9.61 -1.88
CA PHE A 149 3.60 -8.72 -2.40
C PHE A 149 2.48 -9.54 -3.04
N HIS A 150 1.23 -9.11 -2.84
CA HIS A 150 0.07 -9.68 -3.51
C HIS A 150 -0.49 -8.63 -4.47
N ILE A 151 -0.47 -8.92 -5.76
CA ILE A 151 -0.73 -7.97 -6.83
C ILE A 151 -1.93 -8.46 -7.62
N ASP A 152 -3.02 -7.68 -7.64
CA ASP A 152 -4.15 -7.96 -8.53
C ASP A 152 -3.80 -7.50 -9.95
N CYS A 153 -3.70 -8.44 -10.87
CA CYS A 153 -3.42 -8.24 -12.29
C CYS A 153 -4.63 -8.52 -13.17
N GLN A 154 -5.85 -8.51 -12.62
CA GLN A 154 -7.06 -8.73 -13.41
C GLN A 154 -7.20 -7.72 -14.53
N ARG A 155 -6.93 -6.44 -14.24
CA ARG A 155 -6.97 -5.41 -15.27
C ARG A 155 -5.62 -5.26 -15.93
N ALA A 156 -5.64 -5.08 -17.25
CA ALA A 156 -4.45 -4.72 -18.00
C ALA A 156 -3.91 -3.36 -17.51
N GLY A 157 -2.60 -3.20 -17.55
CA GLY A 157 -1.95 -1.97 -17.14
C GLY A 157 -0.44 -2.13 -17.14
N ALA A 158 0.29 -1.02 -17.30
CA ALA A 158 1.72 -1.03 -17.56
C ALA A 158 2.54 -1.84 -16.52
N PHE A 159 2.12 -1.87 -15.26
CA PHE A 159 2.78 -2.67 -14.23
C PHE A 159 2.40 -4.16 -14.36
N CYS A 160 1.11 -4.48 -14.46
CA CYS A 160 0.62 -5.86 -14.55
C CYS A 160 1.11 -6.54 -15.83
N ASP A 161 1.17 -5.82 -16.95
CA ASP A 161 1.70 -6.34 -18.22
C ASP A 161 3.19 -6.75 -18.08
N LYS A 162 4.00 -5.93 -17.40
CA LYS A 162 5.39 -6.29 -17.08
C LYS A 162 5.47 -7.43 -16.07
N ALA A 163 4.63 -7.41 -15.04
CA ALA A 163 4.62 -8.41 -13.97
C ALA A 163 4.27 -9.81 -14.47
N ARG A 164 3.44 -9.92 -15.53
CA ARG A 164 3.13 -11.21 -16.18
C ARG A 164 4.34 -11.88 -16.82
N GLY A 165 5.38 -11.12 -17.17
CA GLY A 165 6.64 -11.64 -17.72
C GLY A 165 7.72 -11.97 -16.69
N LEU A 166 7.47 -11.69 -15.40
CA LEU A 166 8.46 -11.92 -14.35
C LEU A 166 8.73 -13.40 -14.11
N LYS A 167 9.98 -13.69 -13.81
CA LYS A 167 10.46 -15.01 -13.42
C LYS A 167 11.52 -14.90 -12.32
N ALA A 168 11.78 -15.99 -11.62
CA ALA A 168 12.86 -16.06 -10.65
C ALA A 168 14.20 -15.65 -11.27
N GLY A 169 14.95 -14.82 -10.58
CA GLY A 169 16.21 -14.24 -11.02
C GLY A 169 16.10 -12.85 -11.64
N ASP A 170 14.91 -12.40 -12.04
CA ASP A 170 14.72 -11.06 -12.59
C ASP A 170 15.00 -9.98 -11.52
N GLU A 171 15.46 -8.82 -11.97
CA GLU A 171 15.76 -7.69 -11.09
C GLU A 171 14.66 -6.65 -11.11
N LEU A 172 14.40 -6.07 -9.95
CA LEU A 172 13.52 -4.92 -9.74
C LEU A 172 14.14 -3.94 -8.75
N ARG A 173 13.52 -2.80 -8.55
CA ARG A 173 13.97 -1.79 -7.59
C ARG A 173 12.86 -1.49 -6.60
N LEU A 174 13.28 -1.24 -5.36
CA LEU A 174 12.38 -0.88 -4.26
C LEU A 174 12.66 0.55 -3.84
N GLY A 175 11.60 1.33 -3.65
CA GLY A 175 11.65 2.65 -3.04
C GLY A 175 11.79 2.58 -1.52
N GLU A 176 11.41 3.66 -0.83
CA GLU A 176 11.40 3.70 0.63
C GLU A 176 10.14 3.02 1.19
N PHE A 177 10.30 2.35 2.35
CA PHE A 177 9.17 1.81 3.10
C PHE A 177 8.39 2.94 3.76
N ARG A 178 7.07 2.80 3.74
CA ARG A 178 6.16 3.76 4.34
C ARG A 178 5.11 3.06 5.17
N GLY A 179 4.81 3.64 6.34
CA GLY A 179 3.68 3.24 7.16
C GLY A 179 2.39 3.90 6.68
N GLY A 180 1.29 3.32 7.07
CA GLY A 180 -0.06 3.83 6.88
C GLY A 180 -0.87 3.63 8.15
N ALA A 181 -2.20 3.66 8.02
CA ALA A 181 -3.10 3.41 9.13
C ALA A 181 -3.05 1.96 9.65
N LEU A 182 -2.57 1.02 8.82
CA LEU A 182 -2.57 -0.41 9.15
C LEU A 182 -1.25 -0.80 9.82
N HIS A 183 -1.33 -1.27 11.06
CA HIS A 183 -0.24 -1.84 11.85
C HIS A 183 -0.84 -2.69 12.98
N TYR A 184 -0.02 -3.46 13.68
CA TYR A 184 -0.40 -4.06 14.95
C TYR A 184 0.14 -3.21 16.11
N ASP A 185 -0.75 -2.85 17.04
CA ASP A 185 -0.37 -2.14 18.26
C ASP A 185 -0.41 -3.14 19.44
N PRO A 186 0.69 -3.31 20.19
CA PRO A 186 0.71 -4.18 21.37
C PRO A 186 -0.37 -3.86 22.42
N ASP A 187 -0.86 -2.63 22.50
CA ASP A 187 -1.95 -2.24 23.38
C ASP A 187 -3.29 -2.90 23.01
N TRP A 188 -3.36 -3.53 21.86
CA TRP A 188 -4.56 -4.29 21.43
C TRP A 188 -4.53 -5.76 21.84
N GLN A 189 -3.47 -6.25 22.50
CA GLN A 189 -3.22 -7.67 22.75
C GLN A 189 -4.41 -8.43 23.38
N ALA A 190 -5.17 -7.80 24.28
CA ALA A 190 -6.33 -8.40 24.93
C ALA A 190 -7.67 -8.06 24.27
N ARG A 191 -7.66 -7.23 23.20
CA ARG A 191 -8.88 -6.74 22.53
C ARG A 191 -9.25 -7.64 21.37
N PRO A 192 -10.56 -7.79 21.02
CA PRO A 192 -10.91 -8.45 19.77
C PRO A 192 -10.31 -7.71 18.58
N LEU A 193 -9.63 -8.45 17.68
CA LEU A 193 -8.97 -7.96 16.47
C LEU A 193 -9.67 -8.53 15.23
N TRP A 194 -10.26 -7.66 14.43
CA TRP A 194 -10.98 -8.03 13.22
C TRP A 194 -10.28 -7.52 11.99
N LEU A 195 -10.00 -8.39 11.04
CA LEU A 195 -9.28 -8.14 9.80
C LEU A 195 -10.23 -8.38 8.63
N LEU A 196 -10.68 -7.31 7.96
CA LEU A 196 -11.62 -7.39 6.84
C LEU A 196 -10.91 -6.99 5.55
N ALA A 197 -10.69 -7.95 4.68
CA ALA A 197 -9.99 -7.78 3.42
C ALA A 197 -10.91 -7.96 2.22
N ALA A 198 -10.72 -7.15 1.19
CA ALA A 198 -11.29 -7.40 -0.14
C ALA A 198 -10.16 -7.57 -1.16
N GLY A 199 -10.16 -8.72 -1.86
CA GLY A 199 -9.12 -9.07 -2.84
C GLY A 199 -7.73 -9.05 -2.23
N THR A 200 -6.79 -8.38 -2.91
CA THR A 200 -5.40 -8.23 -2.43
C THR A 200 -5.24 -7.29 -1.23
N GLY A 201 -6.31 -6.67 -0.74
CA GLY A 201 -6.32 -6.02 0.57
C GLY A 201 -5.97 -6.96 1.72
N LEU A 202 -5.97 -8.28 1.48
CA LEU A 202 -5.45 -9.26 2.42
C LEU A 202 -3.93 -9.16 2.64
N ALA A 203 -3.16 -8.62 1.69
CA ALA A 203 -1.70 -8.57 1.78
C ALA A 203 -1.17 -7.91 3.08
N PRO A 204 -1.48 -6.64 3.39
CA PRO A 204 -1.02 -6.02 4.64
C PRO A 204 -1.63 -6.71 5.88
N LEU A 205 -2.89 -7.16 5.78
CA LEU A 205 -3.56 -7.80 6.91
C LEU A 205 -2.99 -9.19 7.23
N TRP A 206 -2.46 -9.90 6.24
CA TRP A 206 -1.75 -11.16 6.44
C TRP A 206 -0.47 -10.97 7.26
N GLY A 207 0.36 -9.98 6.91
CA GLY A 207 1.55 -9.65 7.70
C GLY A 207 1.20 -9.23 9.12
N ILE A 208 0.17 -8.39 9.29
CA ILE A 208 -0.30 -7.91 10.60
C ILE A 208 -0.88 -9.05 11.45
N LEU A 209 -1.63 -9.97 10.84
CA LEU A 209 -2.16 -11.15 11.52
C LEU A 209 -1.04 -12.01 12.11
N ARG A 210 -0.02 -12.28 11.30
CA ARG A 210 1.16 -13.05 11.74
C ARG A 210 1.93 -12.30 12.84
N GLU A 211 2.05 -10.98 12.73
CA GLU A 211 2.65 -10.15 13.79
C GLU A 211 1.85 -10.23 15.10
N ALA A 212 0.53 -10.13 15.04
CA ALA A 212 -0.32 -10.26 16.22
C ALA A 212 -0.16 -11.63 16.89
N LEU A 213 -0.14 -12.71 16.10
CA LEU A 213 0.08 -14.07 16.61
C LEU A 213 1.48 -14.23 17.22
N ARG A 214 2.53 -13.72 16.58
CA ARG A 214 3.91 -13.72 17.09
C ARG A 214 4.03 -13.00 18.43
N GLN A 215 3.30 -11.89 18.59
CA GLN A 215 3.29 -11.11 19.84
C GLN A 215 2.35 -11.73 20.91
N GLY A 216 1.75 -12.88 20.64
CA GLY A 216 0.89 -13.57 21.61
C GLY A 216 -0.44 -12.87 21.87
N HIS A 217 -1.10 -12.36 20.79
CA HIS A 217 -2.44 -11.77 20.90
C HIS A 217 -3.41 -12.74 21.56
N GLN A 218 -4.14 -12.27 22.57
CA GLN A 218 -5.02 -13.07 23.42
C GLN A 218 -6.51 -12.84 23.15
N GLY A 219 -6.83 -11.69 22.54
CA GLY A 219 -8.21 -11.37 22.15
C GLY A 219 -8.71 -12.27 21.02
N GLU A 220 -10.00 -12.27 20.77
CA GLU A 220 -10.58 -12.95 19.62
C GLU A 220 -10.00 -12.38 18.32
N ILE A 221 -9.47 -13.22 17.43
CA ILE A 221 -9.08 -12.81 16.08
C ILE A 221 -10.11 -13.32 15.08
N LYS A 222 -10.65 -12.41 14.27
CA LYS A 222 -11.51 -12.74 13.13
C LYS A 222 -10.95 -12.19 11.83
N VAL A 223 -10.87 -13.04 10.80
CA VAL A 223 -10.51 -12.66 9.42
C VAL A 223 -11.73 -12.85 8.53
N VAL A 224 -12.13 -11.82 7.81
CA VAL A 224 -13.11 -11.90 6.73
C VAL A 224 -12.41 -11.54 5.43
N HIS A 225 -12.31 -12.50 4.52
CA HIS A 225 -11.71 -12.27 3.21
C HIS A 225 -12.77 -12.38 2.11
N VAL A 226 -13.09 -11.24 1.52
CA VAL A 226 -14.01 -11.15 0.38
C VAL A 226 -13.21 -11.25 -0.91
N ALA A 227 -13.53 -12.22 -1.75
CA ALA A 227 -12.96 -12.37 -3.07
C ALA A 227 -14.06 -12.48 -4.13
N ARG A 228 -13.74 -12.20 -5.38
CA ARG A 228 -14.68 -12.23 -6.50
C ARG A 228 -15.13 -13.64 -6.81
N ASP A 229 -14.18 -14.57 -6.75
CA ASP A 229 -14.35 -15.98 -7.00
C ASP A 229 -13.47 -16.81 -6.03
N ARG A 230 -13.56 -18.13 -6.12
CA ARG A 230 -12.81 -19.03 -5.25
C ARG A 230 -11.29 -18.95 -5.47
N ALA A 231 -10.82 -18.68 -6.68
CA ALA A 231 -9.39 -18.55 -6.96
C ALA A 231 -8.80 -17.30 -6.28
N GLY A 232 -9.61 -16.25 -6.11
CA GLY A 232 -9.25 -15.04 -5.38
C GLY A 232 -9.03 -15.25 -3.88
N HIS A 233 -9.42 -16.42 -3.30
CA HIS A 233 -9.06 -16.79 -1.91
C HIS A 233 -7.67 -17.46 -1.86
N TYR A 234 -6.68 -16.80 -2.42
CA TYR A 234 -5.32 -17.30 -2.67
C TYR A 234 -4.52 -17.68 -1.41
N LEU A 235 -4.94 -17.24 -0.22
CA LEU A 235 -4.39 -17.65 1.09
C LEU A 235 -5.38 -18.48 1.91
N ALA A 236 -6.39 -19.12 1.29
CA ALA A 236 -7.40 -19.90 2.01
C ALA A 236 -6.75 -20.98 2.88
N GLU A 237 -5.87 -21.79 2.30
CA GLU A 237 -5.22 -22.89 3.03
C GLU A 237 -4.37 -22.38 4.20
N PRO A 238 -3.42 -21.44 4.05
CA PRO A 238 -2.67 -20.90 5.17
C PRO A 238 -3.54 -20.28 6.26
N LEU A 239 -4.60 -19.54 5.89
CA LEU A 239 -5.52 -18.95 6.85
C LEU A 239 -6.27 -20.01 7.67
N MET A 240 -6.78 -21.06 7.02
CA MET A 240 -7.55 -22.12 7.69
C MET A 240 -6.69 -23.01 8.59
N GLN A 241 -5.37 -23.02 8.42
CA GLN A 241 -4.44 -23.76 9.28
C GLN A 241 -4.10 -23.00 10.58
N LEU A 242 -4.42 -21.71 10.69
CA LEU A 242 -4.12 -20.92 11.88
C LEU A 242 -5.03 -21.32 13.05
N GLN A 243 -4.41 -21.67 14.17
CA GLN A 243 -5.13 -21.97 15.40
C GLN A 243 -5.60 -20.70 16.10
N GLY A 244 -6.81 -20.72 16.67
CA GLY A 244 -7.35 -19.58 17.42
C GLY A 244 -7.84 -18.40 16.55
N VAL A 245 -7.80 -18.53 15.22
CA VAL A 245 -8.28 -17.51 14.28
C VAL A 245 -9.59 -17.96 13.65
N LYS A 246 -10.63 -17.13 13.74
CA LYS A 246 -11.91 -17.36 13.04
C LYS A 246 -11.80 -16.81 11.61
N VAL A 247 -11.81 -17.69 10.63
CA VAL A 247 -11.69 -17.32 9.21
C VAL A 247 -13.03 -17.49 8.51
N GLU A 248 -13.43 -16.47 7.78
CA GLU A 248 -14.63 -16.44 6.94
C GLU A 248 -14.24 -16.04 5.51
N LEU A 249 -14.34 -16.97 4.58
CA LEU A 249 -14.09 -16.76 3.16
C LEU A 249 -15.41 -16.47 2.47
N VAL A 250 -15.55 -15.27 1.89
CA VAL A 250 -16.81 -14.72 1.38
C VAL A 250 -16.68 -14.40 -0.09
N LEU A 251 -17.61 -14.85 -0.92
CA LEU A 251 -17.69 -14.38 -2.31
C LEU A 251 -18.30 -12.98 -2.36
N ALA A 252 -17.88 -12.18 -3.33
CA ALA A 252 -18.32 -10.78 -3.45
C ALA A 252 -19.85 -10.63 -3.52
N GLU A 253 -20.55 -11.55 -4.14
CA GLU A 253 -22.01 -11.63 -4.20
C GLU A 253 -22.68 -11.87 -2.83
N GLN A 254 -21.96 -12.51 -1.89
CA GLN A 254 -22.43 -12.83 -0.54
C GLN A 254 -21.99 -11.78 0.49
N MET A 255 -21.23 -10.77 0.08
CA MET A 255 -20.62 -9.79 0.98
C MET A 255 -21.64 -9.10 1.88
N GLU A 256 -22.77 -8.66 1.35
CA GLU A 256 -23.78 -7.94 2.14
C GLU A 256 -24.40 -8.83 3.22
N GLU A 257 -24.64 -10.10 2.90
CA GLU A 257 -25.18 -11.08 3.86
C GLU A 257 -24.17 -11.37 4.98
N ALA A 258 -22.91 -11.66 4.60
CA ALA A 258 -21.82 -11.90 5.54
C ALA A 258 -21.63 -10.70 6.49
N LEU A 259 -21.58 -9.49 5.91
CA LEU A 259 -21.46 -8.25 6.70
C LEU A 259 -22.68 -8.01 7.60
N ALA A 260 -23.90 -8.35 7.15
CA ALA A 260 -25.10 -8.26 7.97
C ALA A 260 -25.05 -9.18 9.21
N GLY A 261 -24.30 -10.28 9.12
CA GLY A 261 -24.05 -11.23 10.21
C GLY A 261 -22.99 -10.79 11.23
N LEU A 262 -22.22 -9.74 10.98
CA LEU A 262 -21.17 -9.29 11.88
C LEU A 262 -21.73 -8.87 13.24
N ARG A 263 -21.22 -9.50 14.32
CA ARG A 263 -21.59 -9.22 15.71
C ARG A 263 -20.31 -9.14 16.54
N PRO A 264 -19.74 -7.93 16.73
CA PRO A 264 -18.58 -7.74 17.58
C PRO A 264 -18.89 -8.18 19.01
N SER A 265 -17.98 -8.94 19.60
CA SER A 265 -18.10 -9.42 20.99
C SER A 265 -17.91 -8.28 22.01
N SER A 266 -17.29 -7.19 21.60
CA SER A 266 -16.97 -6.05 22.46
C SER A 266 -16.97 -4.74 21.68
N ARG A 267 -17.36 -3.64 22.34
CA ARG A 267 -17.14 -2.28 21.83
C ARG A 267 -15.67 -1.89 21.75
N GLN A 268 -14.78 -2.66 22.36
CA GLN A 268 -13.33 -2.48 22.27
C GLN A 268 -12.71 -3.17 21.04
N THR A 269 -13.53 -3.80 20.19
CA THR A 269 -13.05 -4.45 18.97
C THR A 269 -12.28 -3.45 18.11
N VAL A 270 -11.04 -3.81 17.76
CA VAL A 270 -10.22 -3.11 16.76
C VAL A 270 -10.49 -3.77 15.41
N ALA A 271 -10.76 -2.97 14.40
CA ALA A 271 -10.99 -3.45 13.05
C ALA A 271 -10.00 -2.83 12.07
N LEU A 272 -9.26 -3.68 11.34
CA LEU A 272 -8.39 -3.29 10.25
C LEU A 272 -9.07 -3.66 8.93
N VAL A 273 -9.27 -2.71 8.05
CA VAL A 273 -10.01 -2.92 6.79
C VAL A 273 -9.15 -2.50 5.59
N CYS A 274 -9.12 -3.33 4.55
CA CYS A 274 -8.28 -3.07 3.39
C CYS A 274 -8.90 -3.61 2.09
N GLY A 275 -8.68 -2.88 1.00
CA GLY A 275 -9.12 -3.25 -0.34
C GLY A 275 -9.60 -2.08 -1.19
N ALA A 276 -10.40 -2.36 -2.21
CA ALA A 276 -10.98 -1.34 -3.08
C ALA A 276 -11.90 -0.37 -2.33
N PRO A 277 -12.03 0.91 -2.77
CA PRO A 277 -12.76 1.97 -2.07
C PRO A 277 -14.17 1.55 -1.64
N GLY A 278 -14.95 1.00 -2.56
CA GLY A 278 -16.34 0.61 -2.28
C GLY A 278 -16.45 -0.54 -1.26
N SER A 279 -15.46 -1.43 -1.18
CA SER A 279 -15.43 -2.51 -0.18
C SER A 279 -15.07 -1.97 1.20
N VAL A 280 -14.06 -1.11 1.28
CA VAL A 280 -13.63 -0.48 2.54
C VAL A 280 -14.76 0.36 3.13
N GLU A 281 -15.48 1.13 2.31
CA GLU A 281 -16.64 1.90 2.76
C GLU A 281 -17.73 1.01 3.35
N ARG A 282 -18.08 -0.11 2.68
CA ARG A 282 -19.07 -1.08 3.17
C ARG A 282 -18.62 -1.70 4.50
N PHE A 283 -17.35 -2.12 4.61
CA PHE A 283 -16.80 -2.64 5.85
C PHE A 283 -16.93 -1.63 6.98
N ALA A 284 -16.44 -0.41 6.79
CA ALA A 284 -16.47 0.65 7.81
C ALA A 284 -17.91 0.99 8.24
N ARG A 285 -18.83 1.11 7.29
CA ARG A 285 -20.24 1.37 7.56
C ARG A 285 -20.87 0.25 8.40
N ARG A 286 -20.64 -1.02 8.02
CA ARG A 286 -21.21 -2.17 8.74
C ARG A 286 -20.63 -2.33 10.14
N LEU A 287 -19.33 -2.14 10.30
CA LEU A 287 -18.67 -2.15 11.61
C LEU A 287 -19.25 -1.07 12.53
N PHE A 288 -19.46 0.14 12.01
CA PHE A 288 -20.10 1.22 12.77
C PHE A 288 -21.54 0.87 13.20
N ILE A 289 -22.37 0.34 12.28
CA ILE A 289 -23.74 -0.11 12.59
C ILE A 289 -23.71 -1.25 13.63
N ALA A 290 -22.71 -2.14 13.57
CA ALA A 290 -22.52 -3.23 14.51
C ALA A 290 -21.99 -2.78 15.88
N GLY A 291 -21.67 -1.48 16.05
CA GLY A 291 -21.28 -0.90 17.34
C GLY A 291 -19.78 -0.72 17.54
N VAL A 292 -18.93 -0.92 16.51
CA VAL A 292 -17.51 -0.61 16.56
C VAL A 292 -17.31 0.91 16.39
N PRO A 293 -16.70 1.61 17.34
CA PRO A 293 -16.44 3.05 17.23
C PRO A 293 -15.53 3.37 16.03
N ARG A 294 -15.79 4.50 15.36
CA ARG A 294 -14.99 4.92 14.19
C ARG A 294 -13.49 5.03 14.49
N GLY A 295 -13.10 5.49 15.67
CA GLY A 295 -11.69 5.60 16.09
C GLY A 295 -11.01 4.25 16.33
N GLN A 296 -11.72 3.13 16.19
CA GLN A 296 -11.19 1.77 16.28
C GLN A 296 -11.21 1.03 14.93
N VAL A 297 -11.61 1.73 13.86
CA VAL A 297 -11.58 1.21 12.49
C VAL A 297 -10.45 1.91 11.74
N PHE A 298 -9.42 1.15 11.40
CA PHE A 298 -8.26 1.61 10.64
C PHE A 298 -8.37 1.09 9.22
N ALA A 299 -8.20 1.95 8.24
CA ALA A 299 -8.46 1.62 6.84
C ALA A 299 -7.28 1.95 5.93
N ASP A 300 -6.99 1.07 4.97
CA ASP A 300 -6.17 1.38 3.80
C ASP A 300 -6.95 1.08 2.52
N VAL A 301 -6.97 2.05 1.61
CA VAL A 301 -7.78 2.02 0.41
C VAL A 301 -6.88 1.89 -0.81
N PHE A 302 -7.06 0.81 -1.57
CA PHE A 302 -6.34 0.57 -2.81
C PHE A 302 -7.04 1.31 -3.95
N VAL A 303 -6.53 2.52 -4.25
CA VAL A 303 -7.06 3.34 -5.35
C VAL A 303 -6.56 2.79 -6.68
N GLU A 304 -7.49 2.49 -7.57
CA GLU A 304 -7.16 2.08 -8.94
C GLU A 304 -6.65 3.27 -9.75
N HIS A 305 -5.64 3.04 -10.58
CA HIS A 305 -5.22 3.99 -11.60
C HIS A 305 -5.97 3.70 -12.89
N VAL A 306 -6.66 4.69 -13.38
CA VAL A 306 -7.21 4.72 -14.74
C VAL A 306 -6.13 5.15 -15.72
#